data_95e93e68b5ae76c40132e7ed47bc3535
#
_entry.id   95e93e68b5ae76c40132e7ed47bc3535
#
_cell.length_a   1.000
_cell.length_b   1.000
_cell.length_c   1.000
_cell.angle_alpha   90.00
_cell.angle_beta   90.00
_cell.angle_gamma   90.00
#
_symmetry.space_group_name_H-M   'P 1'
#
loop_
_entity.id
_entity.type
_entity.pdbx_description
1 polymer ?
#
loop_
_entity_poly.entity_id
_entity_poly.type
_entity_poly.pdbx_seq_one_letter_code
_entity_poly.pdbx_strand_id
1 'polypeptide(L)'
;MVLYSIPGINFYGGSAGGTSIGPNLSGPAVFVDNTFDYDDSVMINKGRHAIALGGNFKRYQMNHLNEPWVYGGTFTWETIESFLTNNPRNTTQLLGFTIPGSQMADVYRGWRQSYGAAYLQDDFKARSNLTLNLGLRWEGIRSPREVNGKLAVLNNIYSDKEFNLLTRNDPLFHTTDAFKGFSPRVGLAWTPFSDQKTVFRSGFGMFKEMPLAYIWQLALQAPPYAERFTVIRPALKFPFPFANPNLVASAGEPLIMPLEVKIPYTLQWTFSVERQVGQSLVFKANYVGTRGVNLFAIYNPNQKPTIIQNGRQFTPPNAQVPNPNFTSYRYVAPICDQIYNALQLVVEKRLRAGLAFNASYTWSRNIDDGGGAGIKGAEQISGAASFAVYNGQDFSSDRGLSSLHVELNFILAYTYEFPYGSGRHWGKQSSGPLRYLLADWSLNGSDTIRSGLPVNIQMTPRQSGCMAQSCNERPDLRPGGNNNPVLDHWTPERYFDPSNFVVQPMGYFGNVGRNTLIRPGQVNLNLSFIKDNHLGEGKNLEFRAELFNFLNHPNFGAPGNNVFSHADGTLDPNVGRITTTSTTMRQIQLGLKLIF
;
A
#
# COMPACT_ATOMS: atom_id res chain seq x y z
N MET A 1 -19.68 -21.41 19.19
CA MET A 1 -18.41 -21.20 19.93
C MET A 1 -18.36 -19.73 20.28
N VAL A 2 -18.55 -19.38 21.54
CA VAL A 2 -18.48 -17.99 22.00
C VAL A 2 -17.00 -17.70 22.24
N LEU A 3 -16.39 -16.92 21.36
CA LEU A 3 -15.01 -16.47 21.52
C LEU A 3 -15.00 -15.23 22.41
N TYR A 4 -14.68 -15.42 23.67
CA TYR A 4 -14.36 -14.30 24.56
C TYR A 4 -12.93 -13.85 24.23
N SER A 5 -12.77 -12.72 23.56
CA SER A 5 -11.47 -12.10 23.44
C SER A 5 -11.23 -11.18 24.63
N ILE A 6 -10.00 -11.17 25.12
CA ILE A 6 -9.58 -10.22 26.16
C ILE A 6 -9.59 -8.83 25.55
N PRO A 7 -10.16 -7.80 26.21
CA PRO A 7 -10.17 -6.45 25.67
C PRO A 7 -8.75 -5.88 25.53
N GLY A 8 -8.53 -5.11 24.46
CA GLY A 8 -7.29 -4.37 24.28
C GLY A 8 -7.23 -3.15 25.19
N ILE A 9 -6.09 -2.94 25.83
CA ILE A 9 -5.81 -1.79 26.69
C ILE A 9 -4.83 -0.88 25.99
N ASN A 10 -5.21 0.36 25.69
CA ASN A 10 -4.37 1.34 25.05
C ASN A 10 -4.09 2.52 25.98
N PHE A 11 -2.83 2.92 26.07
CA PHE A 11 -2.41 4.13 26.75
C PHE A 11 -2.07 5.20 25.71
N TYR A 12 -2.81 6.29 25.69
CA TYR A 12 -2.44 7.50 24.97
C TYR A 12 -1.55 8.35 25.88
N GLY A 13 -0.28 8.00 25.97
CA GLY A 13 0.72 8.94 26.46
C GLY A 13 1.01 9.96 25.38
N GLY A 14 0.92 11.24 25.68
CA GLY A 14 1.19 12.31 24.73
C GLY A 14 2.49 12.04 23.96
N SER A 15 2.44 12.26 22.69
CA SER A 15 3.53 12.50 21.75
C SER A 15 4.35 11.37 21.15
N ALA A 16 4.22 10.11 21.48
CA ALA A 16 4.84 9.06 20.66
C ALA A 16 4.35 7.67 21.07
N GLY A 17 3.47 7.09 20.29
CA GLY A 17 3.17 5.66 20.32
C GLY A 17 2.71 5.15 21.69
N GLY A 18 1.42 5.21 21.97
CA GLY A 18 0.86 4.66 23.19
C GLY A 18 1.20 3.18 23.34
N THR A 19 1.52 2.76 24.56
CA THR A 19 1.71 1.35 24.88
C THR A 19 0.37 0.64 24.88
N SER A 20 0.29 -0.50 24.18
CA SER A 20 -0.90 -1.37 24.19
C SER A 20 -0.62 -2.63 25.00
N ILE A 21 -1.57 -3.03 25.82
CA ILE A 21 -1.56 -4.30 26.56
C ILE A 21 -2.76 -5.11 26.11
N GLY A 22 -2.55 -6.39 25.77
CA GLY A 22 -3.59 -7.29 25.33
C GLY A 22 -3.36 -7.84 23.93
N PRO A 23 -4.30 -8.63 23.41
CA PRO A 23 -4.19 -9.18 22.07
C PRO A 23 -4.23 -8.07 21.01
N ASN A 24 -3.70 -8.39 19.82
CA ASN A 24 -3.86 -7.52 18.66
C ASN A 24 -5.35 -7.21 18.47
N LEU A 25 -5.66 -5.93 18.23
CA LEU A 25 -7.02 -5.43 17.97
C LEU A 25 -7.73 -6.16 16.81
N SER A 26 -7.00 -6.87 15.95
CA SER A 26 -7.51 -7.64 14.82
C SER A 26 -7.65 -9.15 15.11
N GLY A 27 -7.58 -9.58 16.36
CA GLY A 27 -7.72 -10.99 16.74
C GLY A 27 -8.96 -11.26 17.60
N PRO A 28 -9.53 -12.48 17.52
CA PRO A 28 -9.09 -13.58 16.68
C PRO A 28 -9.55 -13.45 15.23
N ALA A 29 -8.73 -13.86 14.29
CA ALA A 29 -9.08 -13.94 12.88
C ALA A 29 -8.78 -15.34 12.33
N VAL A 30 -9.72 -15.91 11.59
CA VAL A 30 -9.58 -17.22 10.93
C VAL A 30 -9.99 -17.06 9.47
N PHE A 31 -9.09 -17.40 8.57
CA PHE A 31 -9.33 -17.37 7.14
C PHE A 31 -9.16 -18.78 6.58
N VAL A 32 -10.22 -19.32 6.02
CA VAL A 32 -10.19 -20.62 5.33
C VAL A 32 -10.61 -20.39 3.89
N ASP A 33 -9.62 -20.40 3.01
CA ASP A 33 -9.80 -20.10 1.59
C ASP A 33 -9.57 -21.34 0.74
N ASN A 34 -10.56 -21.67 -0.09
CA ASN A 34 -10.45 -22.68 -1.13
C ASN A 34 -10.58 -22.01 -2.49
N THR A 35 -9.63 -22.24 -3.37
CA THR A 35 -9.69 -21.81 -4.77
C THR A 35 -9.66 -23.05 -5.65
N PHE A 36 -10.73 -23.21 -6.44
CA PHE A 36 -10.76 -24.20 -7.50
C PHE A 36 -10.40 -23.47 -8.79
N ASP A 37 -9.29 -23.86 -9.38
CA ASP A 37 -8.71 -23.23 -10.57
C ASP A 37 -8.63 -24.24 -11.71
N TYR A 38 -9.28 -23.91 -12.82
CA TYR A 38 -9.28 -24.69 -14.05
C TYR A 38 -8.71 -23.84 -15.15
N ASP A 39 -7.54 -24.20 -15.65
CA ASP A 39 -6.81 -23.49 -16.69
C ASP A 39 -6.44 -24.45 -17.81
N ASP A 40 -6.69 -24.05 -19.05
CA ASP A 40 -6.27 -24.82 -20.21
C ASP A 40 -5.85 -23.88 -21.35
N SER A 41 -4.84 -24.32 -22.13
CA SER A 41 -4.30 -23.54 -23.22
C SER A 41 -3.78 -24.42 -24.35
N VAL A 42 -3.93 -23.93 -25.58
CA VAL A 42 -3.44 -24.56 -26.80
C VAL A 42 -2.49 -23.60 -27.51
N MET A 43 -1.36 -24.11 -27.95
CA MET A 43 -0.39 -23.37 -28.74
C MET A 43 -0.27 -23.96 -30.15
N ILE A 44 -0.41 -23.13 -31.17
CA ILE A 44 -0.38 -23.50 -32.58
C ILE A 44 0.74 -22.71 -33.27
N ASN A 45 1.76 -23.41 -33.73
CA ASN A 45 2.86 -22.83 -34.48
C ASN A 45 2.64 -23.11 -35.98
N LYS A 46 2.42 -22.06 -36.79
CA LYS A 46 2.21 -22.18 -38.24
C LYS A 46 2.92 -21.06 -39.01
N GLY A 47 4.00 -21.41 -39.68
CA GLY A 47 4.79 -20.46 -40.44
C GLY A 47 5.36 -19.33 -39.59
N ARG A 48 4.87 -18.12 -39.78
CA ARG A 48 5.32 -16.93 -39.02
C ARG A 48 4.48 -16.63 -37.79
N HIS A 49 3.48 -17.43 -37.48
CA HIS A 49 2.53 -17.26 -36.39
C HIS A 49 2.79 -18.26 -35.26
N ALA A 50 2.82 -17.78 -34.06
CA ALA A 50 2.76 -18.59 -32.83
C ALA A 50 1.52 -18.14 -32.04
N ILE A 51 0.41 -18.85 -32.29
CA ILE A 51 -0.90 -18.50 -31.75
C ILE A 51 -1.10 -19.27 -30.45
N ALA A 52 -1.42 -18.56 -29.38
CA ALA A 52 -1.85 -19.13 -28.11
C ALA A 52 -3.29 -18.73 -27.84
N LEU A 53 -4.15 -19.73 -27.50
CA LEU A 53 -5.51 -19.50 -27.05
C LEU A 53 -5.75 -20.32 -25.78
N GLY A 54 -6.51 -19.76 -24.86
CA GLY A 54 -6.78 -20.45 -23.60
C GLY A 54 -7.91 -19.81 -22.82
N GLY A 55 -8.27 -20.47 -21.74
CA GLY A 55 -9.30 -20.03 -20.80
C GLY A 55 -8.98 -20.43 -19.38
N ASN A 56 -9.52 -19.66 -18.46
CA ASN A 56 -9.36 -19.90 -17.03
C ASN A 56 -10.70 -19.71 -16.33
N PHE A 57 -11.06 -20.63 -15.45
CA PHE A 57 -12.22 -20.51 -14.57
C PHE A 57 -11.80 -20.73 -13.13
N LYS A 58 -12.15 -19.77 -12.25
CA LYS A 58 -11.86 -19.86 -10.81
C LYS A 58 -13.13 -19.78 -10.00
N ARG A 59 -13.22 -20.64 -9.00
CA ARG A 59 -14.26 -20.59 -7.97
C ARG A 59 -13.62 -20.36 -6.63
N TYR A 60 -13.94 -19.22 -6.02
CA TYR A 60 -13.48 -18.85 -4.68
C TYR A 60 -14.53 -19.22 -3.64
N GLN A 61 -14.09 -19.87 -2.58
CA GLN A 61 -14.85 -20.15 -1.37
C GLN A 61 -14.04 -19.69 -0.17
N MET A 62 -14.47 -18.62 0.44
CA MET A 62 -13.77 -17.98 1.55
C MET A 62 -14.67 -18.00 2.78
N ASN A 63 -14.25 -18.66 3.85
CA ASN A 63 -14.96 -18.74 5.11
C ASN A 63 -14.13 -18.00 6.14
N HIS A 64 -14.56 -16.81 6.51
CA HIS A 64 -13.80 -15.90 7.32
C HIS A 64 -14.50 -15.59 8.62
N LEU A 65 -13.80 -15.85 9.73
CA LEU A 65 -14.02 -15.14 10.98
C LEU A 65 -13.00 -13.98 10.94
N ASN A 66 -13.44 -12.85 10.50
CA ASN A 66 -12.59 -11.68 10.45
C ASN A 66 -13.12 -10.64 11.42
N GLU A 67 -12.32 -10.38 12.43
CA GLU A 67 -12.60 -9.35 13.40
C GLU A 67 -11.72 -8.13 13.12
N PRO A 68 -12.22 -7.16 12.36
CA PRO A 68 -11.53 -5.91 12.20
C PRO A 68 -11.80 -5.05 13.43
N TRP A 69 -10.92 -5.11 14.40
CA TRP A 69 -10.87 -4.21 15.51
C TRP A 69 -12.01 -4.34 16.53
N VAL A 70 -11.65 -4.61 17.74
CA VAL A 70 -12.46 -4.41 18.92
C VAL A 70 -13.62 -5.38 19.15
N TYR A 71 -13.57 -6.61 18.60
CA TYR A 71 -14.53 -7.66 18.97
C TYR A 71 -14.55 -7.88 20.47
N GLY A 72 -13.37 -7.92 21.09
CA GLY A 72 -13.23 -7.96 22.56
C GLY A 72 -13.35 -6.62 23.25
N GLY A 73 -13.45 -5.55 22.49
CA GLY A 73 -13.43 -4.19 23.02
C GLY A 73 -12.03 -3.62 23.19
N THR A 74 -11.95 -2.30 23.17
CA THR A 74 -10.73 -1.53 23.44
C THR A 74 -11.02 -0.47 24.47
N PHE A 75 -10.16 -0.36 25.47
CA PHE A 75 -10.19 0.70 26.46
C PHE A 75 -8.97 1.59 26.26
N THR A 76 -9.18 2.88 26.31
CA THR A 76 -8.12 3.87 26.11
C THR A 76 -8.05 4.78 27.33
N TRP A 77 -6.88 4.88 27.93
CA TRP A 77 -6.58 5.80 29.02
C TRP A 77 -5.59 6.86 28.56
N GLU A 78 -5.74 8.09 29.06
CA GLU A 78 -4.84 9.20 28.72
C GLU A 78 -3.52 9.12 29.48
N THR A 79 -3.56 8.65 30.73
CA THR A 79 -2.43 8.59 31.64
C THR A 79 -2.44 7.29 32.47
N ILE A 80 -1.32 6.97 33.09
CA ILE A 80 -1.22 5.85 34.05
C ILE A 80 -2.17 6.08 35.24
N GLU A 81 -2.29 7.31 35.73
CA GLU A 81 -3.22 7.67 36.80
C GLU A 81 -4.68 7.36 36.39
N SER A 82 -5.09 7.75 35.19
CA SER A 82 -6.43 7.45 34.69
C SER A 82 -6.68 5.94 34.55
N PHE A 83 -5.65 5.15 34.28
CA PHE A 83 -5.72 3.68 34.28
C PHE A 83 -5.88 3.14 35.69
N LEU A 84 -5.03 3.56 36.64
CA LEU A 84 -5.08 3.10 38.03
C LEU A 84 -6.39 3.47 38.72
N THR A 85 -6.99 4.59 38.37
CA THR A 85 -8.30 5.04 38.90
C THR A 85 -9.49 4.52 38.07
N ASN A 86 -9.24 3.64 37.08
CA ASN A 86 -10.24 3.11 36.17
C ASN A 86 -11.11 4.22 35.55
N ASN A 87 -10.48 5.25 35.03
CA ASN A 87 -11.14 6.40 34.36
C ASN A 87 -10.75 6.47 32.88
N PRO A 88 -11.26 5.57 32.01
CA PRO A 88 -10.89 5.52 30.61
C PRO A 88 -11.41 6.75 29.86
N ARG A 89 -10.63 7.22 28.88
CA ARG A 89 -11.02 8.29 27.96
C ARG A 89 -12.17 7.84 27.06
N ASN A 90 -12.03 6.65 26.49
CA ASN A 90 -13.06 6.02 25.69
C ASN A 90 -12.98 4.49 25.75
N THR A 91 -14.05 3.86 25.34
CA THR A 91 -14.11 2.44 25.06
C THR A 91 -14.82 2.23 23.74
N THR A 92 -14.34 1.29 22.94
CA THR A 92 -14.90 0.96 21.63
C THR A 92 -15.08 -0.54 21.53
N GLN A 93 -16.22 -1.00 21.04
CA GLN A 93 -16.52 -2.41 20.84
C GLN A 93 -17.43 -2.63 19.62
N LEU A 94 -17.31 -3.78 18.97
CA LEU A 94 -18.29 -4.28 18.01
C LEU A 94 -19.43 -4.97 18.74
N LEU A 95 -20.63 -4.54 18.44
CA LEU A 95 -21.86 -5.12 19.00
C LEU A 95 -22.79 -5.58 17.86
N GLY A 96 -23.54 -6.64 18.09
CA GLY A 96 -24.59 -7.13 17.22
C GLY A 96 -25.94 -7.05 17.92
N PHE A 97 -26.97 -6.66 17.19
CA PHE A 97 -28.32 -6.46 17.72
C PHE A 97 -29.37 -7.41 17.15
N THR A 98 -28.96 -8.44 16.43
CA THR A 98 -29.85 -9.40 15.78
C THR A 98 -30.63 -10.29 16.73
N ILE A 99 -30.17 -10.46 17.97
CA ILE A 99 -30.79 -11.32 18.98
C ILE A 99 -31.03 -10.49 20.23
N PRO A 100 -32.28 -10.41 20.72
CA PRO A 100 -32.58 -9.72 21.98
C PRO A 100 -31.68 -10.22 23.12
N GLY A 101 -30.98 -9.30 23.79
CA GLY A 101 -30.04 -9.63 24.86
C GLY A 101 -28.64 -10.04 24.39
N SER A 102 -28.37 -10.18 23.10
CA SER A 102 -27.03 -10.42 22.58
C SER A 102 -26.27 -9.11 22.39
N GLN A 103 -25.11 -8.98 23.00
CA GLN A 103 -24.20 -7.85 22.82
C GLN A 103 -22.99 -8.19 21.94
N MET A 104 -22.97 -9.42 21.38
CA MET A 104 -21.85 -9.91 20.56
C MET A 104 -22.15 -9.74 19.08
N ALA A 105 -21.19 -9.18 18.35
CA ALA A 105 -21.28 -9.08 16.89
C ALA A 105 -21.16 -10.45 16.21
N ASP A 106 -21.92 -10.67 15.14
CA ASP A 106 -21.73 -11.82 14.27
C ASP A 106 -20.81 -11.43 13.10
N VAL A 107 -19.57 -11.84 13.20
CA VAL A 107 -18.49 -11.46 12.25
C VAL A 107 -18.05 -12.61 11.35
N TYR A 108 -18.69 -13.78 11.46
CA TYR A 108 -18.40 -14.89 10.54
C TYR A 108 -19.13 -14.71 9.21
N ARG A 109 -18.40 -14.85 8.11
CA ARG A 109 -18.94 -14.75 6.73
C ARG A 109 -18.43 -15.87 5.84
N GLY A 110 -19.34 -16.41 5.03
CA GLY A 110 -19.05 -17.41 4.01
C GLY A 110 -19.20 -16.82 2.60
N TRP A 111 -18.11 -16.39 1.99
CA TRP A 111 -18.13 -15.76 0.69
C TRP A 111 -18.00 -16.75 -0.46
N ARG A 112 -18.71 -16.49 -1.55
CA ARG A 112 -18.62 -17.25 -2.80
C ARG A 112 -18.53 -16.31 -3.99
N GLN A 113 -17.53 -16.53 -4.84
CA GLN A 113 -17.30 -15.74 -6.04
C GLN A 113 -16.81 -16.63 -7.18
N SER A 114 -17.10 -16.27 -8.43
CA SER A 114 -16.58 -16.94 -9.62
C SER A 114 -15.96 -15.92 -10.56
N TYR A 115 -14.89 -16.33 -11.22
CA TYR A 115 -14.16 -15.58 -12.22
C TYR A 115 -13.98 -16.45 -13.46
N GLY A 116 -14.06 -15.86 -14.64
CA GLY A 116 -13.78 -16.52 -15.91
C GLY A 116 -12.98 -15.61 -16.82
N ALA A 117 -12.08 -16.20 -17.60
CA ALA A 117 -11.30 -15.48 -18.58
C ALA A 117 -11.08 -16.35 -19.83
N ALA A 118 -10.94 -15.69 -20.99
CA ALA A 118 -10.49 -16.31 -22.23
C ALA A 118 -9.52 -15.36 -22.94
N TYR A 119 -8.57 -15.90 -23.65
CA TYR A 119 -7.60 -15.08 -24.39
C TYR A 119 -7.20 -15.71 -25.71
N LEU A 120 -6.79 -14.83 -26.63
CA LEU A 120 -6.13 -15.15 -27.89
C LEU A 120 -4.92 -14.24 -28.02
N GLN A 121 -3.77 -14.82 -28.33
CA GLN A 121 -2.52 -14.10 -28.57
C GLN A 121 -1.84 -14.65 -29.82
N ASP A 122 -1.22 -13.79 -30.62
CA ASP A 122 -0.38 -14.17 -31.76
C ASP A 122 0.98 -13.45 -31.68
N ASP A 123 2.05 -14.22 -31.64
CA ASP A 123 3.41 -13.75 -31.79
C ASP A 123 3.79 -13.87 -33.28
N PHE A 124 3.54 -12.79 -34.00
CA PHE A 124 3.70 -12.74 -35.46
C PHE A 124 5.10 -12.25 -35.86
N LYS A 125 5.89 -13.12 -36.45
CA LYS A 125 7.20 -12.79 -37.08
C LYS A 125 6.99 -12.11 -38.44
N ALA A 126 6.71 -10.79 -38.43
CA ALA A 126 6.44 -10.03 -39.63
C ALA A 126 7.65 -10.02 -40.58
N ARG A 127 8.87 -9.94 -40.03
CA ARG A 127 10.16 -10.09 -40.69
C ARG A 127 11.15 -10.86 -39.81
N SER A 128 12.30 -11.23 -40.34
CA SER A 128 13.36 -11.88 -39.55
C SER A 128 13.86 -11.04 -38.37
N ASN A 129 13.70 -9.70 -38.47
CA ASN A 129 14.13 -8.72 -37.47
C ASN A 129 12.97 -7.94 -36.83
N LEU A 130 11.71 -8.34 -37.09
CA LEU A 130 10.52 -7.65 -36.57
C LEU A 130 9.47 -8.66 -36.12
N THR A 131 9.15 -8.62 -34.85
CA THR A 131 8.06 -9.40 -34.24
C THR A 131 6.98 -8.45 -33.71
N LEU A 132 5.73 -8.78 -33.96
CA LEU A 132 4.55 -8.15 -33.39
C LEU A 132 3.87 -9.13 -32.46
N ASN A 133 3.51 -8.67 -31.28
CA ASN A 133 2.73 -9.42 -30.30
C ASN A 133 1.34 -8.80 -30.24
N LEU A 134 0.31 -9.56 -30.60
CA LEU A 134 -1.08 -9.10 -30.63
C LEU A 134 -1.90 -10.00 -29.73
N GLY A 135 -2.60 -9.43 -28.77
CA GLY A 135 -3.38 -10.19 -27.80
C GLY A 135 -4.70 -9.51 -27.46
N LEU A 136 -5.70 -10.33 -27.23
CA LEU A 136 -6.97 -9.91 -26.67
C LEU A 136 -7.35 -10.89 -25.56
N ARG A 137 -7.63 -10.36 -24.36
CA ARG A 137 -8.13 -11.12 -23.24
C ARG A 137 -9.51 -10.59 -22.86
N TRP A 138 -10.42 -11.50 -22.62
CA TRP A 138 -11.71 -11.22 -22.00
C TRP A 138 -11.70 -11.75 -20.57
N GLU A 139 -12.22 -10.97 -19.64
CA GLU A 139 -12.31 -11.32 -18.22
C GLU A 139 -13.68 -10.92 -17.65
N GLY A 140 -14.27 -11.83 -16.91
CA GLY A 140 -15.53 -11.60 -16.23
C GLY A 140 -15.49 -12.10 -14.79
N ILE A 141 -16.06 -11.32 -13.87
CA ILE A 141 -16.17 -11.69 -12.46
C ILE A 141 -17.61 -11.56 -12.00
N ARG A 142 -18.11 -12.56 -11.31
CA ARG A 142 -19.39 -12.47 -10.59
C ARG A 142 -19.20 -11.74 -9.27
N SER A 143 -20.20 -10.98 -8.89
CA SER A 143 -20.24 -10.32 -7.59
C SER A 143 -20.21 -11.35 -6.44
N PRO A 144 -19.55 -11.02 -5.32
CA PRO A 144 -19.49 -11.90 -4.16
C PRO A 144 -20.85 -12.03 -3.50
N ARG A 145 -21.15 -13.23 -2.99
CA ARG A 145 -22.36 -13.56 -2.23
C ARG A 145 -21.97 -14.16 -0.89
N GLU A 146 -22.77 -13.88 0.12
CA GLU A 146 -22.63 -14.48 1.44
C GLU A 146 -23.64 -15.60 1.62
N VAL A 147 -23.17 -16.81 1.99
CA VAL A 147 -23.99 -18.04 1.95
C VAL A 147 -25.07 -18.14 3.01
N ASN A 148 -24.98 -17.38 4.08
CA ASN A 148 -25.93 -17.38 5.19
C ASN A 148 -26.88 -16.16 5.16
N GLY A 149 -26.74 -15.25 4.19
CA GLY A 149 -27.53 -14.03 4.10
C GLY A 149 -27.19 -12.99 5.19
N LYS A 150 -25.96 -13.02 5.71
CA LYS A 150 -25.56 -12.16 6.83
C LYS A 150 -24.91 -10.86 6.35
N LEU A 151 -25.54 -10.19 5.41
CA LEU A 151 -25.12 -8.89 4.89
C LEU A 151 -26.25 -7.89 4.93
N ALA A 152 -25.89 -6.62 5.00
CA ALA A 152 -26.81 -5.52 4.92
C ALA A 152 -26.20 -4.36 4.12
N VAL A 153 -27.02 -3.67 3.36
CA VAL A 153 -26.62 -2.55 2.47
C VAL A 153 -27.56 -1.39 2.61
N LEU A 154 -27.14 -0.21 2.18
CA LEU A 154 -28.06 0.91 1.91
C LEU A 154 -28.35 0.92 0.41
N ASN A 155 -29.63 0.87 0.03
CA ASN A 155 -30.03 1.00 -1.37
C ASN A 155 -29.85 2.45 -1.85
N ASN A 156 -30.11 3.39 -0.97
CA ASN A 156 -29.85 4.81 -1.18
C ASN A 156 -29.17 5.41 0.05
N ILE A 157 -27.88 5.69 -0.07
CA ILE A 157 -27.05 6.24 1.01
C ILE A 157 -27.50 7.63 1.50
N TYR A 158 -28.35 8.34 0.74
CA TYR A 158 -28.82 9.67 1.06
C TYR A 158 -30.23 9.73 1.67
N SER A 159 -31.00 8.63 1.62
CA SER A 159 -32.40 8.64 2.06
C SER A 159 -32.80 7.46 2.95
N ASP A 160 -32.10 6.35 2.89
CA ASP A 160 -32.44 5.16 3.70
C ASP A 160 -32.28 5.49 5.19
N LYS A 161 -33.24 4.98 5.98
CA LYS A 161 -33.25 5.17 7.44
C LYS A 161 -32.55 4.05 8.18
N GLU A 162 -32.47 2.89 7.55
CA GLU A 162 -31.91 1.67 8.10
C GLU A 162 -31.26 0.83 7.00
N PHE A 163 -30.48 -0.17 7.38
CA PHE A 163 -29.86 -1.09 6.45
C PHE A 163 -30.86 -2.13 5.95
N ASN A 164 -30.84 -2.41 4.64
CA ASN A 164 -31.60 -3.44 3.99
C ASN A 164 -30.85 -4.76 4.05
N LEU A 165 -31.51 -5.81 4.57
CA LEU A 165 -30.90 -7.14 4.69
C LEU A 165 -30.86 -7.83 3.34
N LEU A 166 -29.71 -8.41 3.02
CA LEU A 166 -29.54 -9.26 1.85
C LEU A 166 -29.83 -10.72 2.19
N THR A 167 -30.38 -11.43 1.23
CA THR A 167 -30.54 -12.90 1.31
C THR A 167 -29.28 -13.59 0.81
N ARG A 168 -29.17 -14.89 1.06
CA ARG A 168 -28.06 -15.73 0.55
C ARG A 168 -27.92 -15.74 -0.99
N ASN A 169 -28.96 -15.34 -1.71
CA ASN A 169 -28.97 -15.32 -3.17
C ASN A 169 -28.56 -13.95 -3.73
N ASP A 170 -28.61 -12.92 -2.90
CA ASP A 170 -28.30 -11.56 -3.31
C ASP A 170 -26.78 -11.34 -3.34
N PRO A 171 -26.27 -10.72 -4.39
CA PRO A 171 -24.88 -10.27 -4.40
C PRO A 171 -24.70 -9.05 -3.51
N LEU A 172 -23.51 -8.89 -2.94
CA LEU A 172 -23.16 -7.69 -2.16
C LEU A 172 -23.24 -6.42 -3.02
N PHE A 173 -22.81 -6.53 -4.28
CA PHE A 173 -22.87 -5.45 -5.28
C PHE A 173 -23.00 -6.05 -6.68
N HIS A 174 -23.39 -5.27 -7.65
CA HIS A 174 -23.40 -5.63 -9.06
C HIS A 174 -22.18 -5.04 -9.75
N THR A 175 -21.50 -5.82 -10.57
CA THR A 175 -20.42 -5.30 -11.43
C THR A 175 -21.01 -4.84 -12.75
N THR A 176 -21.03 -3.54 -13.01
CA THR A 176 -21.69 -2.95 -14.18
C THR A 176 -21.00 -3.30 -15.50
N ASP A 177 -19.72 -3.64 -15.45
CA ASP A 177 -18.86 -3.95 -16.60
C ASP A 177 -18.24 -5.36 -16.54
N ALA A 178 -18.81 -6.26 -15.71
CA ALA A 178 -18.29 -7.60 -15.46
C ALA A 178 -18.04 -8.42 -16.72
N PHE A 179 -18.89 -8.27 -17.75
CA PHE A 179 -18.79 -9.00 -19.00
C PHE A 179 -18.29 -8.16 -20.18
N LYS A 180 -17.96 -6.89 -19.96
CA LYS A 180 -17.34 -5.99 -20.95
C LYS A 180 -15.82 -5.91 -20.79
N GLY A 181 -15.24 -6.90 -20.13
CA GLY A 181 -13.84 -6.91 -19.68
C GLY A 181 -12.82 -7.24 -20.76
N PHE A 182 -12.92 -6.67 -21.97
CA PHE A 182 -11.90 -6.85 -23.00
C PHE A 182 -10.64 -6.04 -22.69
N SER A 183 -9.50 -6.71 -22.77
CA SER A 183 -8.19 -6.20 -22.42
C SER A 183 -7.21 -6.42 -23.59
N PRO A 184 -7.09 -5.44 -24.51
CA PRO A 184 -6.17 -5.53 -25.63
C PRO A 184 -4.72 -5.39 -25.18
N ARG A 185 -3.82 -6.07 -25.88
CA ARG A 185 -2.37 -6.02 -25.69
C ARG A 185 -1.67 -5.99 -27.04
N VAL A 186 -0.76 -5.06 -27.22
CA VAL A 186 0.03 -4.92 -28.43
C VAL A 186 1.49 -4.74 -28.05
N GLY A 187 2.36 -5.47 -28.70
CA GLY A 187 3.80 -5.39 -28.52
C GLY A 187 4.55 -5.40 -29.83
N LEU A 188 5.74 -4.83 -29.82
CA LEU A 188 6.66 -4.78 -30.94
C LEU A 188 8.08 -5.03 -30.44
N ALA A 189 8.83 -5.89 -31.15
CA ALA A 189 10.26 -6.05 -30.99
C ALA A 189 10.94 -5.93 -32.35
N TRP A 190 11.86 -4.96 -32.49
CA TRP A 190 12.50 -4.64 -33.76
C TRP A 190 14.02 -4.50 -33.61
N THR A 191 14.75 -5.21 -34.45
CA THR A 191 16.21 -5.21 -34.52
C THR A 191 16.65 -4.65 -35.85
N PRO A 192 16.73 -3.29 -36.04
CA PRO A 192 16.86 -2.65 -37.36
C PRO A 192 18.23 -2.84 -37.99
N PHE A 193 19.27 -3.01 -37.21
CA PHE A 193 20.65 -3.02 -37.68
C PHE A 193 21.16 -4.43 -37.97
N SER A 194 22.02 -4.57 -38.98
CA SER A 194 22.60 -5.86 -39.39
C SER A 194 23.49 -6.50 -38.29
N ASP A 195 24.07 -5.69 -37.41
CA ASP A 195 24.89 -6.17 -36.27
C ASP A 195 24.05 -6.81 -35.14
N GLN A 196 22.71 -6.71 -35.22
CA GLN A 196 21.73 -7.27 -34.28
C GLN A 196 21.96 -6.91 -32.79
N LYS A 197 22.74 -5.85 -32.56
CA LYS A 197 23.12 -5.44 -31.17
C LYS A 197 22.17 -4.41 -30.58
N THR A 198 21.31 -3.80 -31.39
CA THR A 198 20.31 -2.84 -30.92
C THR A 198 18.91 -3.40 -31.11
N VAL A 199 18.12 -3.37 -30.04
CA VAL A 199 16.74 -3.81 -30.04
C VAL A 199 15.85 -2.67 -29.56
N PHE A 200 14.82 -2.36 -30.32
CA PHE A 200 13.73 -1.48 -29.93
C PHE A 200 12.54 -2.35 -29.52
N ARG A 201 11.95 -2.05 -28.36
CA ARG A 201 10.72 -2.70 -27.92
C ARG A 201 9.70 -1.63 -27.55
N SER A 202 8.46 -1.89 -27.88
CA SER A 202 7.33 -1.08 -27.42
C SER A 202 6.17 -1.98 -27.09
N GLY A 203 5.40 -1.60 -26.10
CA GLY A 203 4.23 -2.36 -25.68
C GLY A 203 3.16 -1.46 -25.12
N PHE A 204 1.92 -1.85 -25.33
CA PHE A 204 0.74 -1.30 -24.69
C PHE A 204 -0.17 -2.45 -24.25
N GLY A 205 -0.75 -2.32 -23.07
CA GLY A 205 -1.70 -3.30 -22.57
C GLY A 205 -2.71 -2.70 -21.61
N MET A 206 -3.92 -3.26 -21.63
CA MET A 206 -4.95 -3.04 -20.63
C MET A 206 -5.07 -4.26 -19.75
N PHE A 207 -5.19 -4.06 -18.43
CA PHE A 207 -5.27 -5.11 -17.44
C PHE A 207 -6.41 -4.79 -16.49
N LYS A 208 -7.36 -5.71 -16.34
CA LYS A 208 -8.41 -5.60 -15.33
C LYS A 208 -7.84 -5.98 -13.97
N GLU A 209 -8.18 -5.20 -12.97
CA GLU A 209 -7.78 -5.47 -11.58
C GLU A 209 -8.99 -5.98 -10.82
N MET A 210 -8.96 -7.29 -10.50
CA MET A 210 -10.04 -7.88 -9.73
C MET A 210 -9.97 -7.37 -8.29
N PRO A 211 -11.08 -6.83 -7.75
CA PRO A 211 -11.10 -6.38 -6.37
C PRO A 211 -10.69 -7.52 -5.43
N LEU A 212 -9.74 -7.26 -4.54
CA LEU A 212 -9.32 -8.21 -3.54
C LEU A 212 -10.47 -8.52 -2.57
N ALA A 213 -10.59 -9.77 -2.15
CA ALA A 213 -11.60 -10.20 -1.19
C ALA A 213 -11.63 -9.32 0.06
N TYR A 214 -10.47 -8.84 0.47
CA TYR A 214 -10.30 -7.94 1.58
C TYR A 214 -11.11 -6.62 1.48
N ILE A 215 -11.37 -6.12 0.27
CA ILE A 215 -12.14 -4.89 0.06
C ILE A 215 -13.58 -5.05 0.53
N TRP A 216 -14.22 -6.17 0.21
CA TRP A 216 -15.62 -6.39 0.57
C TRP A 216 -15.84 -7.19 1.85
N GLN A 217 -14.83 -7.92 2.32
CA GLN A 217 -15.00 -8.66 3.59
C GLN A 217 -15.28 -7.73 4.78
N LEU A 218 -14.90 -6.46 4.70
CA LEU A 218 -15.22 -5.47 5.72
C LEU A 218 -16.67 -4.98 5.68
N ALA A 219 -17.45 -5.32 4.65
CA ALA A 219 -18.90 -5.09 4.62
C ALA A 219 -19.65 -5.83 5.74
N LEU A 220 -18.96 -6.68 6.51
CA LEU A 220 -19.50 -7.28 7.73
C LEU A 220 -19.85 -6.26 8.81
N GLN A 221 -19.22 -5.06 8.80
CA GLN A 221 -19.47 -3.98 9.76
C GLN A 221 -20.72 -3.17 9.41
N ALA A 222 -21.84 -3.84 9.21
CA ALA A 222 -23.14 -3.23 8.96
C ALA A 222 -24.19 -3.76 9.93
N PRO A 223 -25.05 -2.90 10.52
CA PRO A 223 -26.19 -3.35 11.31
C PRO A 223 -27.10 -4.29 10.49
N PRO A 224 -27.77 -5.25 11.14
CA PRO A 224 -27.77 -5.54 12.57
C PRO A 224 -26.71 -6.54 13.02
N TYR A 225 -25.85 -7.02 12.11
CA TYR A 225 -24.92 -8.13 12.41
C TYR A 225 -23.71 -7.67 13.20
N ALA A 226 -23.14 -6.51 12.84
CA ALA A 226 -22.01 -5.93 13.55
C ALA A 226 -21.96 -4.42 13.34
N GLU A 227 -21.83 -3.68 14.42
CA GLU A 227 -21.62 -2.24 14.40
C GLU A 227 -20.61 -1.84 15.46
N ARG A 228 -19.76 -0.88 15.14
CA ARG A 228 -18.77 -0.36 16.08
C ARG A 228 -19.36 0.77 16.90
N PHE A 229 -19.34 0.63 18.21
CA PHE A 229 -19.77 1.65 19.15
C PHE A 229 -18.58 2.20 19.94
N THR A 230 -18.60 3.50 20.16
CA THR A 230 -17.61 4.17 20.99
C THR A 230 -18.34 4.97 22.08
N VAL A 231 -17.91 4.79 23.33
CA VAL A 231 -18.37 5.59 24.46
C VAL A 231 -17.20 6.44 24.94
N ILE A 232 -17.41 7.73 25.01
CA ILE A 232 -16.43 8.68 25.53
C ILE A 232 -16.72 8.90 27.01
N ARG A 233 -15.70 8.76 27.85
CA ARG A 233 -15.80 8.89 29.32
C ARG A 233 -16.98 8.09 29.89
N PRO A 234 -16.96 6.74 29.74
CA PRO A 234 -18.08 5.90 30.13
C PRO A 234 -18.38 6.00 31.64
N ALA A 235 -19.66 6.09 31.97
CA ALA A 235 -20.12 6.10 33.35
C ALA A 235 -19.85 4.74 34.00
N LEU A 236 -20.11 3.65 33.29
CA LEU A 236 -19.67 2.30 33.65
C LEU A 236 -18.27 2.07 33.11
N LYS A 237 -17.39 1.66 34.00
CA LYS A 237 -15.96 1.55 33.71
C LYS A 237 -15.58 0.12 33.35
N PHE A 238 -14.31 -0.10 33.08
CA PHE A 238 -13.80 -1.45 32.83
C PHE A 238 -14.23 -2.43 33.92
N PRO A 239 -14.71 -3.65 33.57
CA PRO A 239 -14.68 -4.27 32.23
C PRO A 239 -16.00 -4.19 31.43
N PHE A 240 -17.07 -3.61 31.92
CA PHE A 240 -18.42 -3.72 31.32
C PHE A 240 -19.09 -2.38 31.00
N PRO A 241 -18.50 -1.49 30.22
CA PRO A 241 -19.08 -0.16 29.96
C PRO A 241 -20.37 -0.22 29.12
N PHE A 242 -20.58 -1.29 28.35
CA PHE A 242 -21.76 -1.48 27.50
C PHE A 242 -22.90 -2.24 28.16
N ALA A 243 -22.77 -2.60 29.44
CA ALA A 243 -23.81 -3.28 30.18
C ALA A 243 -24.98 -2.36 30.62
N ASN A 244 -24.85 -1.05 30.46
CA ASN A 244 -25.89 -0.09 30.76
C ASN A 244 -26.89 0.03 29.62
N PRO A 245 -28.19 -0.32 29.79
CA PRO A 245 -29.19 -0.22 28.73
C PRO A 245 -29.51 1.24 28.31
N ASN A 246 -29.14 2.22 29.14
CA ASN A 246 -29.33 3.64 28.86
C ASN A 246 -28.06 4.29 28.28
N LEU A 247 -27.10 3.50 27.81
CA LEU A 247 -25.85 4.02 27.30
C LEU A 247 -26.07 4.72 25.97
N VAL A 248 -25.78 6.00 25.91
CA VAL A 248 -25.69 6.74 24.64
C VAL A 248 -24.31 6.48 24.06
N ALA A 249 -24.20 5.46 23.24
CA ALA A 249 -22.98 5.21 22.48
C ALA A 249 -23.05 5.98 21.15
N SER A 250 -21.95 6.57 20.75
CA SER A 250 -21.81 7.07 19.40
C SER A 250 -21.64 5.86 18.47
N ALA A 251 -22.59 5.64 17.56
CA ALA A 251 -22.43 4.68 16.49
C ALA A 251 -21.14 4.97 15.70
N GLY A 252 -20.39 3.93 15.41
CA GLY A 252 -19.22 4.06 14.54
C GLY A 252 -19.62 4.31 13.10
N GLU A 253 -18.65 4.56 12.26
CA GLU A 253 -18.87 4.72 10.84
C GLU A 253 -19.02 3.34 10.19
N PRO A 254 -20.23 2.92 9.76
CA PRO A 254 -20.40 1.65 9.07
C PRO A 254 -19.62 1.68 7.75
N LEU A 255 -19.06 0.53 7.38
CA LEU A 255 -18.41 0.38 6.09
C LEU A 255 -19.44 -0.05 5.05
N ILE A 256 -19.60 0.74 4.01
CA ILE A 256 -20.61 0.56 2.97
C ILE A 256 -19.91 0.43 1.62
N MET A 257 -20.42 -0.49 0.79
CA MET A 257 -20.06 -0.62 -0.62
C MET A 257 -21.18 -0.05 -1.50
N PRO A 258 -20.85 0.53 -2.66
CA PRO A 258 -21.87 0.88 -3.65
C PRO A 258 -22.57 -0.37 -4.17
N LEU A 259 -23.86 -0.27 -4.50
CA LEU A 259 -24.59 -1.36 -5.13
C LEU A 259 -24.07 -1.68 -6.53
N GLU A 260 -23.50 -0.71 -7.21
CA GLU A 260 -22.87 -0.87 -8.51
C GLU A 260 -21.38 -0.53 -8.44
N VAL A 261 -20.55 -1.47 -8.85
CA VAL A 261 -19.09 -1.37 -8.79
C VAL A 261 -18.53 -1.51 -10.20
N LYS A 262 -17.78 -0.51 -10.65
CA LYS A 262 -16.93 -0.62 -11.83
C LYS A 262 -15.67 -1.41 -11.49
N ILE A 263 -15.25 -2.28 -12.40
CA ILE A 263 -13.99 -3.01 -12.20
C ILE A 263 -12.82 -2.07 -12.49
N PRO A 264 -11.88 -1.91 -11.56
CA PRO A 264 -10.65 -1.18 -11.80
C PRO A 264 -9.86 -1.76 -12.96
N TYR A 265 -9.12 -0.92 -13.65
CA TYR A 265 -8.17 -1.38 -14.66
C TYR A 265 -6.93 -0.50 -14.73
N THR A 266 -5.87 -1.11 -15.25
CA THR A 266 -4.60 -0.44 -15.45
C THR A 266 -4.24 -0.44 -16.93
N LEU A 267 -3.91 0.72 -17.47
CA LEU A 267 -3.27 0.87 -18.75
C LEU A 267 -1.76 0.95 -18.53
N GLN A 268 -1.00 0.17 -19.28
CA GLN A 268 0.46 0.19 -19.24
C GLN A 268 1.02 0.39 -20.63
N TRP A 269 2.05 1.22 -20.75
CA TRP A 269 2.80 1.39 -21.97
C TRP A 269 4.29 1.47 -21.68
N THR A 270 5.06 0.91 -22.58
CA THR A 270 6.52 0.87 -22.48
C THR A 270 7.17 1.17 -23.81
N PHE A 271 8.31 1.82 -23.73
CA PHE A 271 9.23 1.93 -24.87
C PHE A 271 10.65 1.72 -24.37
N SER A 272 11.40 0.83 -25.01
CA SER A 272 12.78 0.55 -24.63
C SER A 272 13.72 0.50 -25.82
N VAL A 273 14.95 0.93 -25.56
CA VAL A 273 16.10 0.78 -26.44
C VAL A 273 17.18 0.02 -25.68
N GLU A 274 17.60 -1.10 -26.25
CA GLU A 274 18.68 -1.93 -25.69
C GLU A 274 19.83 -1.97 -26.67
N ARG A 275 21.06 -1.76 -26.20
CA ARG A 275 22.27 -1.83 -27.02
C ARG A 275 23.35 -2.65 -26.34
N GLN A 276 23.78 -3.70 -27.03
CA GLN A 276 24.97 -4.45 -26.62
C GLN A 276 26.24 -3.75 -27.10
N VAL A 277 27.18 -3.50 -26.19
CA VAL A 277 28.50 -2.94 -26.45
C VAL A 277 29.57 -3.96 -26.11
N GLY A 278 30.40 -4.28 -27.07
CA GLY A 278 31.36 -5.37 -26.93
C GLY A 278 30.66 -6.72 -26.72
N GLN A 279 31.24 -7.59 -25.90
CA GLN A 279 30.75 -8.96 -25.69
C GLN A 279 29.98 -9.13 -24.34
N SER A 280 30.15 -8.21 -23.40
CA SER A 280 29.66 -8.40 -22.04
C SER A 280 28.84 -7.24 -21.47
N LEU A 281 28.74 -6.12 -22.18
CA LEU A 281 28.09 -4.92 -21.68
C LEU A 281 26.79 -4.65 -22.45
N VAL A 282 25.70 -4.37 -21.75
CA VAL A 282 24.39 -4.02 -22.30
C VAL A 282 23.90 -2.73 -21.64
N PHE A 283 23.50 -1.77 -22.43
CA PHE A 283 22.80 -0.57 -22.01
C PHE A 283 21.33 -0.69 -22.36
N LYS A 284 20.45 -0.31 -21.43
CA LYS A 284 19.01 -0.27 -21.66
C LYS A 284 18.48 1.08 -21.18
N ALA A 285 17.65 1.71 -22.01
CA ALA A 285 16.88 2.88 -21.63
C ALA A 285 15.40 2.56 -21.84
N ASN A 286 14.62 2.55 -20.76
CA ASN A 286 13.21 2.21 -20.78
C ASN A 286 12.37 3.40 -20.30
N TYR A 287 11.37 3.77 -21.06
CA TYR A 287 10.27 4.59 -20.60
C TYR A 287 9.09 3.70 -20.23
N VAL A 288 8.55 3.88 -19.04
CA VAL A 288 7.40 3.13 -18.53
C VAL A 288 6.33 4.12 -18.11
N GLY A 289 5.12 3.92 -18.59
CA GLY A 289 3.95 4.64 -18.13
C GLY A 289 2.85 3.69 -17.69
N THR A 290 2.15 4.09 -16.63
CA THR A 290 1.01 3.33 -16.08
C THR A 290 -0.09 4.31 -15.68
N ARG A 291 -1.34 3.99 -16.02
CA ARG A 291 -2.53 4.70 -15.54
C ARG A 291 -3.50 3.71 -14.92
N GLY A 292 -3.72 3.82 -13.62
CA GLY A 292 -4.80 3.14 -12.91
C GLY A 292 -6.08 3.97 -13.00
N VAL A 293 -7.20 3.32 -13.26
CA VAL A 293 -8.53 3.94 -13.42
C VAL A 293 -9.55 3.20 -12.58
N ASN A 294 -10.46 3.92 -11.96
CA ASN A 294 -11.46 3.39 -11.04
C ASN A 294 -10.85 2.61 -9.85
N LEU A 295 -9.72 3.06 -9.32
CA LEU A 295 -9.12 2.44 -8.14
C LEU A 295 -9.98 2.69 -6.90
N PHE A 296 -10.01 1.73 -5.98
CA PHE A 296 -10.81 1.87 -4.76
C PHE A 296 -10.23 2.90 -3.80
N ALA A 297 -11.10 3.72 -3.23
CA ALA A 297 -10.79 4.58 -2.10
C ALA A 297 -11.92 4.57 -1.08
N ILE A 298 -11.61 5.02 0.14
CA ILE A 298 -12.59 5.22 1.20
C ILE A 298 -12.85 6.72 1.34
N TYR A 299 -14.12 7.12 1.34
CA TYR A 299 -14.53 8.47 1.63
C TYR A 299 -15.86 8.50 2.38
N ASN A 300 -16.25 9.68 2.88
CA ASN A 300 -17.54 9.88 3.52
C ASN A 300 -18.48 10.67 2.59
N PRO A 301 -19.43 10.03 1.89
CA PRO A 301 -20.42 10.74 1.08
C PRO A 301 -21.45 11.49 1.92
N ASN A 302 -21.59 11.16 3.21
CA ASN A 302 -22.49 11.85 4.14
C ASN A 302 -21.85 13.05 4.83
N GLN A 303 -20.83 13.64 4.19
CA GLN A 303 -20.21 14.87 4.66
C GLN A 303 -21.13 16.06 4.42
N LYS A 304 -21.10 17.04 5.34
CA LYS A 304 -21.83 18.31 5.16
C LYS A 304 -21.49 18.96 3.83
N PRO A 305 -22.49 19.44 3.06
CA PRO A 305 -22.26 20.10 1.78
C PRO A 305 -21.34 21.32 1.92
N THR A 306 -20.48 21.49 0.95
CA THR A 306 -19.58 22.63 0.86
C THR A 306 -20.04 23.61 -0.24
N ILE A 307 -19.70 24.86 -0.10
CA ILE A 307 -19.85 25.91 -1.11
C ILE A 307 -18.50 26.54 -1.41
N ILE A 308 -18.40 27.25 -2.52
CA ILE A 308 -17.22 28.08 -2.78
C ILE A 308 -17.46 29.46 -2.16
N GLN A 309 -16.64 29.81 -1.18
CA GLN A 309 -16.63 31.12 -0.53
C GLN A 309 -15.21 31.68 -0.59
N ASN A 310 -15.05 32.88 -1.10
CA ASN A 310 -13.75 33.53 -1.32
C ASN A 310 -12.78 32.65 -2.14
N GLY A 311 -13.30 31.94 -3.15
CA GLY A 311 -12.51 31.05 -4.01
C GLY A 311 -12.04 29.74 -3.36
N ARG A 312 -12.57 29.38 -2.17
CA ARG A 312 -12.19 28.20 -1.40
C ARG A 312 -13.41 27.37 -1.00
N GLN A 313 -13.21 26.10 -0.80
CA GLN A 313 -14.19 25.19 -0.22
C GLN A 313 -14.49 25.62 1.23
N PHE A 314 -15.77 25.80 1.52
CA PHE A 314 -16.27 26.23 2.83
C PHE A 314 -17.50 25.41 3.22
N THR A 315 -17.52 24.89 4.43
CA THR A 315 -18.68 24.23 5.05
C THR A 315 -19.49 25.25 5.85
N PRO A 316 -20.70 25.62 5.43
CA PRO A 316 -21.53 26.54 6.20
C PRO A 316 -21.85 25.98 7.60
N PRO A 317 -21.89 26.83 8.65
CA PRO A 317 -22.17 26.37 10.01
C PRO A 317 -23.48 25.58 10.15
N ASN A 318 -24.49 25.98 9.39
CA ASN A 318 -25.84 25.38 9.41
C ASN A 318 -26.01 24.23 8.40
N ALA A 319 -24.97 23.85 7.68
CA ALA A 319 -25.04 22.75 6.72
C ALA A 319 -25.40 21.45 7.45
N GLN A 320 -26.41 20.75 6.93
CA GLN A 320 -26.82 19.44 7.42
C GLN A 320 -26.19 18.35 6.56
N VAL A 321 -25.94 17.18 7.14
CA VAL A 321 -25.51 16.01 6.38
C VAL A 321 -26.61 15.58 5.40
N PRO A 322 -26.27 15.03 4.22
CA PRO A 322 -27.25 14.58 3.23
C PRO A 322 -28.25 13.57 3.78
N ASN A 323 -27.81 12.59 4.56
CA ASN A 323 -28.69 11.65 5.24
C ASN A 323 -28.64 11.90 6.77
N PRO A 324 -29.68 12.48 7.37
CA PRO A 324 -29.70 12.81 8.79
C PRO A 324 -29.83 11.59 9.71
N ASN A 325 -30.15 10.41 9.16
CA ASN A 325 -30.28 9.17 9.94
C ASN A 325 -28.91 8.58 10.34
N PHE A 326 -27.83 9.03 9.71
CA PHE A 326 -26.46 8.58 9.97
C PHE A 326 -25.51 9.76 10.12
N THR A 327 -24.52 9.62 10.99
CA THR A 327 -23.51 10.66 11.19
C THR A 327 -22.50 10.69 10.04
N SER A 328 -21.97 9.52 9.66
CA SER A 328 -20.95 9.38 8.63
C SER A 328 -20.87 7.93 8.14
N TYR A 329 -20.23 7.73 6.99
CA TYR A 329 -19.97 6.42 6.42
C TYR A 329 -18.49 6.29 6.06
N ARG A 330 -17.99 5.05 6.10
CA ARG A 330 -16.81 4.64 5.35
C ARG A 330 -17.26 3.99 4.05
N TYR A 331 -17.36 4.77 3.01
CA TYR A 331 -17.85 4.32 1.71
C TYR A 331 -16.67 3.92 0.83
N VAL A 332 -16.60 2.64 0.45
CA VAL A 332 -15.51 2.08 -0.36
C VAL A 332 -15.96 2.01 -1.81
N ALA A 333 -15.45 2.89 -2.64
CA ALA A 333 -15.87 2.99 -4.04
C ALA A 333 -14.69 3.08 -5.02
N PRO A 334 -14.86 2.60 -6.28
CA PRO A 334 -13.85 2.66 -7.32
C PRO A 334 -13.86 4.04 -8.00
N ILE A 335 -13.25 5.04 -7.36
CA ILE A 335 -13.36 6.46 -7.74
C ILE A 335 -12.02 7.14 -8.03
N CYS A 336 -10.89 6.48 -7.77
CA CYS A 336 -9.58 7.10 -7.87
C CYS A 336 -8.85 6.77 -9.16
N ASP A 337 -8.03 7.71 -9.58
CA ASP A 337 -7.10 7.59 -10.70
C ASP A 337 -5.65 7.70 -10.21
N GLN A 338 -4.75 7.03 -10.91
CA GLN A 338 -3.31 7.10 -10.70
C GLN A 338 -2.60 7.26 -12.04
N ILE A 339 -1.52 8.02 -12.07
CA ILE A 339 -0.60 8.06 -13.21
C ILE A 339 0.84 7.96 -12.72
N TYR A 340 1.56 7.02 -13.31
CA TYR A 340 2.98 6.81 -13.07
C TYR A 340 3.74 6.92 -14.38
N ASN A 341 4.85 7.65 -14.37
CA ASN A 341 5.80 7.73 -15.49
C ASN A 341 7.21 7.59 -14.95
N ALA A 342 8.06 6.84 -15.67
CA ALA A 342 9.44 6.62 -15.28
C ALA A 342 10.37 6.50 -16.49
N LEU A 343 11.57 7.06 -16.36
CA LEU A 343 12.74 6.72 -17.16
C LEU A 343 13.63 5.80 -16.33
N GLN A 344 13.93 4.61 -16.87
CA GLN A 344 14.79 3.62 -16.25
C GLN A 344 16.02 3.42 -17.13
N LEU A 345 17.20 3.68 -16.59
CA LEU A 345 18.48 3.44 -17.23
C LEU A 345 19.14 2.23 -16.57
N VAL A 346 19.51 1.23 -17.37
CA VAL A 346 20.14 0.01 -16.84
C VAL A 346 21.44 -0.23 -17.60
N VAL A 347 22.49 -0.54 -16.83
CA VAL A 347 23.78 -0.99 -17.37
C VAL A 347 24.08 -2.36 -16.75
N GLU A 348 24.17 -3.36 -17.62
CA GLU A 348 24.42 -4.73 -17.23
C GLU A 348 25.75 -5.20 -17.81
N LYS A 349 26.63 -5.69 -16.96
CA LYS A 349 27.89 -6.32 -17.36
C LYS A 349 27.90 -7.78 -16.92
N ARG A 350 27.95 -8.68 -17.89
CA ARG A 350 28.16 -10.12 -17.64
C ARG A 350 29.57 -10.36 -17.12
N LEU A 351 29.73 -11.41 -16.31
CA LEU A 351 31.02 -11.76 -15.74
C LEU A 351 32.09 -11.92 -16.83
N ARG A 352 33.05 -11.01 -16.81
CA ARG A 352 34.20 -11.01 -17.71
C ARG A 352 35.35 -10.26 -17.04
N ALA A 353 36.53 -10.86 -17.05
CA ALA A 353 37.72 -10.34 -16.35
C ALA A 353 37.45 -10.12 -14.84
N GLY A 354 36.70 -11.03 -14.22
CA GLY A 354 36.41 -11.02 -12.78
C GLY A 354 35.32 -10.03 -12.34
N LEU A 355 34.71 -9.26 -13.23
CA LEU A 355 33.70 -8.28 -12.85
C LEU A 355 32.37 -8.53 -13.55
N ALA A 356 31.29 -8.66 -12.77
CA ALA A 356 29.91 -8.60 -13.19
C ALA A 356 29.17 -7.51 -12.40
N PHE A 357 28.26 -6.77 -13.01
CA PHE A 357 27.38 -5.87 -12.29
C PHE A 357 26.08 -5.59 -13.05
N ASN A 358 25.07 -5.20 -12.28
CA ASN A 358 23.82 -4.63 -12.77
C ASN A 358 23.59 -3.31 -12.02
N ALA A 359 23.61 -2.20 -12.75
CA ALA A 359 23.32 -0.88 -12.22
C ALA A 359 22.02 -0.38 -12.85
N SER A 360 21.05 0.01 -12.04
CA SER A 360 19.79 0.59 -12.49
C SER A 360 19.53 1.94 -11.84
N TYR A 361 19.11 2.90 -12.63
CA TYR A 361 18.70 4.21 -12.18
C TYR A 361 17.28 4.49 -12.69
N THR A 362 16.39 4.80 -11.78
CA THR A 362 15.00 5.16 -12.09
C THR A 362 14.73 6.60 -11.68
N TRP A 363 14.28 7.40 -12.61
CA TRP A 363 13.68 8.70 -12.37
C TRP A 363 12.19 8.62 -12.67
N SER A 364 11.35 8.90 -11.67
CA SER A 364 9.91 8.66 -11.79
C SER A 364 9.06 9.74 -11.16
N ARG A 365 7.79 9.79 -11.58
CA ARG A 365 6.75 10.57 -10.96
C ARG A 365 5.48 9.75 -10.85
N ASN A 366 4.93 9.65 -9.64
CA ASN A 366 3.67 8.97 -9.34
C ASN A 366 2.69 9.95 -8.69
N ILE A 367 1.54 10.16 -9.33
CA ILE A 367 0.47 11.05 -8.88
C ILE A 367 -0.80 10.24 -8.79
N ASP A 368 -1.55 10.40 -7.71
CA ASP A 368 -2.89 9.86 -7.54
C ASP A 368 -3.82 10.89 -6.87
N ASP A 369 -5.11 10.60 -6.82
CA ASP A 369 -6.14 11.45 -6.21
C ASP A 369 -6.88 10.75 -5.07
N GLY A 370 -6.38 9.63 -4.59
CA GLY A 370 -7.05 8.86 -3.55
C GLY A 370 -6.15 8.09 -2.64
N GLY A 371 -5.74 8.68 -1.57
CA GLY A 371 -5.23 7.98 -0.39
C GLY A 371 -4.11 6.96 -0.59
N GLY A 372 -3.35 7.06 -1.68
CA GLY A 372 -2.13 6.29 -1.86
C GLY A 372 -2.32 4.87 -2.37
N ALA A 373 -2.68 4.78 -3.64
CA ALA A 373 -2.74 3.57 -4.46
C ALA A 373 -3.75 2.51 -3.97
N GLY A 374 -4.64 2.13 -4.84
CA GLY A 374 -5.79 1.26 -4.60
C GLY A 374 -5.54 -0.01 -3.79
N ILE A 375 -4.34 -0.58 -3.82
CA ILE A 375 -3.98 -1.75 -3.03
C ILE A 375 -3.62 -1.35 -1.58
N LYS A 376 -2.94 -0.23 -1.37
CA LYS A 376 -2.71 0.27 -0.01
C LYS A 376 -3.98 0.77 0.67
N GLY A 377 -4.96 1.25 -0.09
CA GLY A 377 -6.30 1.43 0.43
C GLY A 377 -6.83 0.13 1.04
N ALA A 378 -6.66 -1.00 0.39
CA ALA A 378 -7.08 -2.30 0.91
C ALA A 378 -6.21 -2.78 2.09
N GLU A 379 -4.89 -2.66 2.02
CA GLU A 379 -3.99 -3.01 3.12
C GLU A 379 -4.17 -2.10 4.32
N GLN A 380 -4.55 -0.87 4.10
CA GLN A 380 -4.79 0.11 5.13
C GLN A 380 -6.23 0.11 5.63
N ILE A 381 -7.16 -0.55 4.95
CA ILE A 381 -8.46 -0.88 5.53
C ILE A 381 -8.26 -1.62 6.87
N SER A 382 -7.11 -2.29 7.07
CA SER A 382 -6.82 -3.02 8.32
C SER A 382 -6.38 -2.17 9.51
N GLY A 383 -6.04 -0.91 9.38
CA GLY A 383 -5.46 -0.35 10.57
C GLY A 383 -5.43 1.13 10.77
N ALA A 384 -5.38 1.93 9.80
CA ALA A 384 -5.20 3.33 10.08
C ALA A 384 -6.16 4.18 9.26
N ALA A 385 -6.79 5.00 9.95
CA ALA A 385 -7.68 6.06 9.57
C ALA A 385 -7.21 6.99 8.42
N SER A 386 -6.15 6.67 7.72
CA SER A 386 -5.48 7.59 6.80
C SER A 386 -5.94 7.56 5.35
N PHE A 387 -7.15 7.05 5.07
CA PHE A 387 -7.61 6.81 3.71
C PHE A 387 -8.74 7.65 3.24
N ALA A 388 -9.42 8.30 4.13
CA ALA A 388 -10.48 9.15 3.70
C ALA A 388 -9.91 10.24 2.80
N VAL A 389 -10.43 10.32 1.60
CA VAL A 389 -10.35 11.51 0.78
C VAL A 389 -10.71 12.70 1.68
N TYR A 390 -9.90 13.74 1.66
CA TYR A 390 -10.03 14.88 2.59
C TYR A 390 -11.39 15.58 2.43
N ASN A 391 -11.83 15.75 1.20
CA ASN A 391 -13.16 16.25 0.90
C ASN A 391 -13.93 15.26 0.02
N GLY A 392 -14.88 14.52 0.60
CA GLY A 392 -15.71 13.55 -0.12
C GLY A 392 -16.61 14.12 -1.22
N GLN A 393 -16.65 15.44 -1.40
CA GLN A 393 -17.39 16.13 -2.45
C GLN A 393 -16.49 16.71 -3.55
N ASP A 394 -15.18 16.79 -3.30
CA ASP A 394 -14.20 17.30 -4.25
C ASP A 394 -12.87 16.55 -4.14
N PHE A 395 -12.74 15.50 -4.95
CA PHE A 395 -11.53 14.67 -4.98
C PHE A 395 -10.31 15.38 -5.59
N SER A 396 -10.53 16.52 -6.28
CA SER A 396 -9.43 17.29 -6.88
C SER A 396 -8.45 17.82 -5.83
N SER A 397 -8.94 18.08 -4.61
CA SER A 397 -8.14 18.54 -3.48
C SER A 397 -7.11 17.50 -3.01
N ASP A 398 -7.33 16.23 -3.34
CA ASP A 398 -6.44 15.13 -2.98
C ASP A 398 -5.49 14.71 -4.10
N ARG A 399 -5.59 15.34 -5.28
CA ARG A 399 -4.64 15.09 -6.36
C ARG A 399 -3.24 15.60 -6.01
N GLY A 400 -2.31 14.68 -5.82
CA GLY A 400 -0.94 15.00 -5.39
C GLY A 400 0.00 13.83 -5.59
N LEU A 401 1.22 13.94 -5.08
CA LEU A 401 2.16 12.83 -5.09
C LEU A 401 1.56 11.63 -4.36
N SER A 402 1.68 10.45 -4.97
CA SER A 402 1.33 9.19 -4.31
C SER A 402 2.20 8.98 -3.08
N SER A 403 1.66 8.41 -2.02
CA SER A 403 2.47 8.00 -0.85
C SER A 403 3.56 6.96 -1.20
N LEU A 404 3.45 6.34 -2.37
CA LEU A 404 4.44 5.39 -2.94
C LEU A 404 5.43 6.06 -3.90
N HIS A 405 5.34 7.37 -4.09
CA HIS A 405 6.23 8.07 -4.99
C HIS A 405 7.68 8.04 -4.49
N VAL A 406 8.57 7.58 -5.36
CA VAL A 406 10.03 7.68 -5.20
C VAL A 406 10.55 8.36 -6.44
N GLU A 407 11.07 9.59 -6.31
CA GLU A 407 11.51 10.36 -7.46
C GLU A 407 12.76 9.75 -8.10
N LEU A 408 13.76 9.45 -7.29
CA LEU A 408 15.04 8.89 -7.72
C LEU A 408 15.30 7.59 -6.98
N ASN A 409 15.68 6.54 -7.73
CA ASN A 409 16.06 5.26 -7.16
C ASN A 409 17.25 4.67 -7.94
N PHE A 410 18.38 4.49 -7.27
CA PHE A 410 19.56 3.84 -7.80
C PHE A 410 19.81 2.54 -7.07
N ILE A 411 20.00 1.46 -7.83
CA ILE A 411 20.32 0.14 -7.32
C ILE A 411 21.55 -0.37 -8.08
N LEU A 412 22.51 -0.87 -7.33
CA LEU A 412 23.72 -1.50 -7.86
C LEU A 412 23.91 -2.86 -7.20
N ALA A 413 23.96 -3.91 -8.01
CA ALA A 413 24.38 -5.24 -7.59
C ALA A 413 25.64 -5.62 -8.35
N TYR A 414 26.66 -6.12 -7.65
CA TYR A 414 27.91 -6.48 -8.30
C TYR A 414 28.61 -7.66 -7.63
N THR A 415 29.42 -8.33 -8.43
CA THR A 415 30.38 -9.36 -8.03
C THR A 415 31.73 -9.03 -8.64
N TYR A 416 32.73 -8.93 -7.80
CA TYR A 416 34.12 -8.77 -8.23
C TYR A 416 34.99 -9.91 -7.69
N GLU A 417 35.47 -10.74 -8.58
CA GLU A 417 36.41 -11.80 -8.27
C GLU A 417 37.83 -11.23 -8.25
N PHE A 418 38.50 -11.25 -7.12
CA PHE A 418 39.88 -10.76 -7.02
C PHE A 418 40.80 -11.52 -7.97
N PRO A 419 41.70 -10.80 -8.68
CA PRO A 419 42.52 -11.39 -9.71
C PRO A 419 43.73 -12.19 -9.16
N TYR A 420 43.57 -12.80 -7.98
CA TYR A 420 44.62 -13.58 -7.32
C TYR A 420 44.14 -15.00 -7.04
N GLY A 421 44.94 -16.04 -7.48
CA GLY A 421 44.63 -17.45 -7.27
C GLY A 421 44.79 -18.30 -8.51
N SER A 422 44.33 -19.55 -8.43
CA SER A 422 44.44 -20.53 -9.52
C SER A 422 43.65 -20.07 -10.76
N GLY A 423 44.34 -19.99 -11.91
CA GLY A 423 43.73 -19.51 -13.15
C GLY A 423 43.51 -18.01 -13.24
N ARG A 424 43.84 -17.23 -12.21
CA ARG A 424 43.71 -15.75 -12.14
C ARG A 424 44.94 -15.05 -12.74
N HIS A 425 44.91 -13.71 -12.82
CA HIS A 425 46.01 -12.92 -13.37
C HIS A 425 47.27 -13.04 -12.53
N TRP A 426 47.13 -12.95 -11.20
CA TRP A 426 48.21 -13.04 -10.23
C TRP A 426 48.10 -14.31 -9.36
N GLY A 427 49.21 -14.79 -8.81
CA GLY A 427 49.21 -15.92 -7.89
C GLY A 427 48.99 -17.28 -8.54
N LYS A 428 49.18 -17.44 -9.86
CA LYS A 428 48.97 -18.71 -10.58
C LYS A 428 49.74 -19.90 -10.02
N GLN A 429 50.93 -19.62 -9.50
CA GLN A 429 51.84 -20.64 -8.95
C GLN A 429 51.93 -20.58 -7.42
N SER A 430 51.06 -19.80 -6.76
CA SER A 430 51.06 -19.75 -5.30
C SER A 430 50.70 -21.12 -4.73
N SER A 431 51.49 -21.58 -3.77
CA SER A 431 51.33 -22.86 -3.08
C SER A 431 51.45 -22.67 -1.57
N GLY A 432 51.03 -23.67 -0.80
CA GLY A 432 51.13 -23.66 0.64
C GLY A 432 50.07 -22.77 1.35
N PRO A 433 50.27 -22.45 2.63
CA PRO A 433 49.28 -21.76 3.46
C PRO A 433 48.82 -20.39 2.93
N LEU A 434 49.73 -19.67 2.26
CA LEU A 434 49.44 -18.35 1.71
C LEU A 434 48.34 -18.37 0.62
N ARG A 435 48.29 -19.44 -0.15
CA ARG A 435 47.24 -19.65 -1.15
C ARG A 435 45.89 -19.78 -0.48
N TYR A 436 45.78 -20.56 0.60
CA TYR A 436 44.52 -20.73 1.33
C TYR A 436 44.03 -19.43 2.00
N LEU A 437 44.91 -18.46 2.24
CA LEU A 437 44.53 -17.19 2.81
C LEU A 437 44.16 -16.13 1.76
N LEU A 438 44.90 -16.05 0.65
CA LEU A 438 44.83 -14.90 -0.27
C LEU A 438 44.10 -15.21 -1.60
N ALA A 439 44.04 -16.48 -2.03
CA ALA A 439 43.41 -16.82 -3.32
C ALA A 439 41.88 -16.92 -3.22
N ASP A 440 41.24 -16.81 -4.40
CA ASP A 440 39.82 -17.11 -4.63
C ASP A 440 38.84 -16.33 -3.73
N TRP A 441 39.15 -15.07 -3.47
CA TRP A 441 38.26 -14.13 -2.85
C TRP A 441 37.34 -13.48 -3.88
N SER A 442 36.10 -13.25 -3.50
CA SER A 442 35.16 -12.38 -4.23
C SER A 442 34.51 -11.35 -3.31
N LEU A 443 34.25 -10.17 -3.87
CA LEU A 443 33.51 -9.12 -3.25
C LEU A 443 32.15 -9.03 -3.95
N ASN A 444 31.08 -9.11 -3.19
CA ASN A 444 29.72 -8.89 -3.68
C ASN A 444 29.11 -7.69 -2.98
N GLY A 445 28.32 -6.92 -3.69
CA GLY A 445 27.60 -5.79 -3.14
C GLY A 445 26.17 -5.73 -3.63
N SER A 446 25.32 -5.15 -2.79
CA SER A 446 23.94 -4.83 -3.10
C SER A 446 23.58 -3.48 -2.45
N ASP A 447 23.60 -2.44 -3.27
CA ASP A 447 23.53 -1.07 -2.84
C ASP A 447 22.24 -0.41 -3.31
N THR A 448 21.59 0.35 -2.44
CA THR A 448 20.37 1.10 -2.75
C THR A 448 20.49 2.53 -2.27
N ILE A 449 20.27 3.48 -3.18
CA ILE A 449 20.20 4.91 -2.89
C ILE A 449 18.89 5.43 -3.48
N ARG A 450 18.03 5.99 -2.65
CA ARG A 450 16.74 6.51 -3.13
C ARG A 450 16.34 7.81 -2.44
N SER A 451 15.54 8.62 -3.12
CA SER A 451 14.90 9.80 -2.54
C SER A 451 13.87 9.40 -1.46
N GLY A 452 13.54 10.35 -0.60
CA GLY A 452 12.53 10.16 0.43
C GLY A 452 11.12 9.99 -0.14
N LEU A 453 10.26 9.34 0.63
CA LEU A 453 8.84 9.22 0.32
C LEU A 453 8.11 10.50 0.72
N PRO A 454 7.00 10.84 0.04
CA PRO A 454 6.14 11.93 0.43
C PRO A 454 5.45 11.68 1.79
N VAL A 455 5.22 12.76 2.51
CA VAL A 455 4.54 12.81 3.79
C VAL A 455 3.42 13.86 3.72
N ASN A 456 2.24 13.48 4.18
CA ASN A 456 1.11 14.39 4.22
C ASN A 456 1.18 15.28 5.47
N ILE A 457 1.24 16.58 5.30
CA ILE A 457 1.14 17.55 6.40
C ILE A 457 -0.31 17.58 6.88
N GLN A 458 -0.50 17.48 8.19
CA GLN A 458 -1.81 17.43 8.81
C GLN A 458 -1.86 18.20 10.13
N MET A 459 -3.04 18.33 10.70
CA MET A 459 -3.26 18.92 12.02
C MET A 459 -4.37 18.20 12.78
N THR A 460 -4.33 18.26 14.11
CA THR A 460 -5.32 17.62 14.98
C THR A 460 -6.66 18.36 15.02
N PRO A 461 -6.70 19.72 15.14
CA PRO A 461 -7.96 20.44 15.22
C PRO A 461 -8.75 20.33 13.92
N ARG A 462 -10.05 20.09 14.06
CA ARG A 462 -10.98 19.96 12.92
C ARG A 462 -11.61 21.31 12.62
N GLN A 463 -11.23 21.92 11.52
CA GLN A 463 -11.70 23.24 11.09
C GLN A 463 -12.64 23.17 9.90
N SER A 464 -12.44 22.21 8.98
CA SER A 464 -13.21 22.12 7.72
C SER A 464 -14.67 21.70 7.90
N GLY A 465 -15.06 21.22 9.08
CA GLY A 465 -16.36 20.60 9.30
C GLY A 465 -16.44 19.16 8.79
N CYS A 466 -15.31 18.55 8.44
CA CYS A 466 -15.24 17.13 8.11
C CYS A 466 -15.62 16.29 9.34
N MET A 467 -16.61 15.40 9.17
CA MET A 467 -17.19 14.60 10.25
C MET A 467 -16.62 13.19 10.37
N ALA A 468 -15.92 12.71 9.35
CA ALA A 468 -15.34 11.36 9.35
C ALA A 468 -14.29 11.20 10.45
N GLN A 469 -14.27 10.07 11.15
CA GLN A 469 -13.23 9.76 12.15
C GLN A 469 -11.83 9.79 11.55
N SER A 470 -11.75 9.46 10.26
CA SER A 470 -10.53 9.35 9.48
C SER A 470 -10.17 10.62 8.68
N CYS A 471 -10.85 11.74 8.95
CA CYS A 471 -10.53 12.99 8.28
C CYS A 471 -9.17 13.52 8.75
N ASN A 472 -8.23 13.56 7.82
CA ASN A 472 -6.92 14.16 8.02
C ASN A 472 -6.98 15.63 7.63
N GLU A 473 -7.24 16.50 8.61
CA GLU A 473 -7.22 17.95 8.40
C GLU A 473 -5.84 18.40 7.95
N ARG A 474 -5.82 19.21 6.90
CA ARG A 474 -4.60 19.88 6.41
C ARG A 474 -4.66 21.35 6.79
N PRO A 475 -3.56 21.95 7.24
CA PRO A 475 -3.52 23.39 7.53
C PRO A 475 -3.54 24.23 6.25
N ASP A 476 -3.59 25.54 6.41
CA ASP A 476 -3.27 26.48 5.34
C ASP A 476 -1.76 26.66 5.21
N LEU A 477 -1.31 26.88 3.98
CA LEU A 477 0.01 27.42 3.70
C LEU A 477 -0.02 28.93 4.00
N ARG A 478 0.96 29.42 4.75
CA ARG A 478 1.13 30.84 4.96
C ARG A 478 1.37 31.54 3.61
N PRO A 479 0.86 32.76 3.37
CA PRO A 479 1.18 33.51 2.17
C PRO A 479 2.70 33.61 1.93
N GLY A 480 3.17 33.17 0.77
CA GLY A 480 4.60 33.08 0.45
C GLY A 480 5.33 31.88 1.08
N GLY A 481 4.63 31.00 1.79
CA GLY A 481 5.21 29.81 2.40
C GLY A 481 5.55 28.71 1.39
N ASN A 482 6.39 27.76 1.82
CA ASN A 482 6.82 26.60 1.04
C ASN A 482 6.02 25.35 1.46
N ASN A 483 5.46 24.62 0.48
CA ASN A 483 4.77 23.34 0.72
C ASN A 483 5.71 22.20 1.16
N ASN A 484 7.01 22.32 0.86
CA ASN A 484 8.04 21.35 1.27
C ASN A 484 9.18 22.10 2.01
N PRO A 485 8.93 22.62 3.21
CA PRO A 485 9.83 23.52 3.91
C PRO A 485 10.94 22.75 4.67
N VAL A 486 11.56 21.76 4.03
CA VAL A 486 12.71 21.03 4.58
C VAL A 486 13.85 22.01 4.79
N LEU A 487 14.51 21.93 5.94
CA LEU A 487 15.64 22.79 6.28
C LEU A 487 16.91 22.33 5.55
N ASP A 488 17.74 23.24 5.08
CA ASP A 488 19.03 22.91 4.42
C ASP A 488 19.96 22.14 5.37
N HIS A 489 19.96 22.52 6.66
CA HIS A 489 20.74 21.89 7.73
C HIS A 489 19.81 21.29 8.79
N TRP A 490 18.97 20.33 8.36
CA TRP A 490 18.04 19.68 9.27
C TRP A 490 18.75 18.73 10.26
N THR A 491 18.11 18.53 11.40
CA THR A 491 18.48 17.52 12.40
C THR A 491 17.30 16.62 12.71
N PRO A 492 17.49 15.46 13.39
CA PRO A 492 16.37 14.63 13.83
C PRO A 492 15.37 15.35 14.73
N GLU A 493 15.80 16.38 15.46
CA GLU A 493 14.94 17.19 16.32
C GLU A 493 14.11 18.21 15.54
N ARG A 494 14.60 18.62 14.34
CA ARG A 494 13.94 19.61 13.50
C ARG A 494 14.25 19.37 12.03
N TYR A 495 13.34 18.68 11.34
CA TYR A 495 13.49 18.34 9.94
C TYR A 495 13.00 19.44 8.99
N PHE A 496 11.87 20.06 9.30
CA PHE A 496 11.27 21.12 8.48
C PHE A 496 10.83 22.31 9.33
N ASP A 497 10.55 23.44 8.67
CA ASP A 497 10.07 24.65 9.33
C ASP A 497 8.53 24.71 9.39
N PRO A 498 7.90 24.47 10.54
CA PRO A 498 6.45 24.49 10.70
C PRO A 498 5.86 25.90 10.56
N SER A 499 6.64 26.98 10.63
CA SER A 499 6.17 28.35 10.50
C SER A 499 5.60 28.68 9.11
N ASN A 500 5.82 27.81 8.13
CA ASN A 500 5.23 27.91 6.80
C ASN A 500 3.71 27.61 6.80
N PHE A 501 3.17 27.07 7.88
CA PHE A 501 1.78 26.65 7.99
C PHE A 501 1.02 27.52 8.99
N VAL A 502 -0.29 27.64 8.79
CA VAL A 502 -1.21 28.33 9.72
C VAL A 502 -2.51 27.51 9.82
N VAL A 503 -3.19 27.60 10.96
CA VAL A 503 -4.51 27.00 11.12
C VAL A 503 -5.50 27.75 10.21
N GLN A 504 -6.22 27.02 9.37
CA GLN A 504 -7.24 27.64 8.51
C GLN A 504 -8.42 28.13 9.34
N PRO A 505 -9.17 29.15 8.86
CA PRO A 505 -10.38 29.62 9.52
C PRO A 505 -11.43 28.50 9.60
N MET A 506 -12.29 28.57 10.62
CA MET A 506 -13.38 27.61 10.82
C MET A 506 -14.30 27.52 9.59
N GLY A 507 -14.65 26.32 9.19
CA GLY A 507 -15.45 25.99 8.01
C GLY A 507 -14.62 25.83 6.72
N TYR A 508 -13.40 26.35 6.63
CA TYR A 508 -12.58 26.25 5.43
C TYR A 508 -11.74 24.98 5.41
N PHE A 509 -11.59 24.40 4.23
CA PHE A 509 -10.61 23.36 3.98
C PHE A 509 -9.22 23.98 3.82
N GLY A 510 -8.22 23.36 4.42
CA GLY A 510 -6.83 23.81 4.29
C GLY A 510 -6.31 23.65 2.87
N ASN A 511 -5.43 24.57 2.45
CA ASN A 511 -4.90 24.64 1.09
C ASN A 511 -3.52 24.01 0.91
N VAL A 512 -2.91 23.44 1.96
CA VAL A 512 -1.69 22.66 1.81
C VAL A 512 -1.97 21.43 0.95
N GLY A 513 -1.14 21.22 -0.08
CA GLY A 513 -1.27 20.09 -0.97
C GLY A 513 -1.06 18.75 -0.25
N ARG A 514 -1.65 17.68 -0.79
CA ARG A 514 -1.43 16.33 -0.28
C ARG A 514 -0.01 15.86 -0.59
N ASN A 515 0.66 15.25 0.41
CA ASN A 515 1.97 14.60 0.25
C ASN A 515 3.06 15.54 -0.31
N THR A 516 3.08 16.79 0.12
CA THR A 516 4.05 17.78 -0.38
C THR A 516 5.39 17.74 0.34
N LEU A 517 5.42 17.35 1.63
CA LEU A 517 6.67 17.21 2.36
C LEU A 517 7.39 15.92 1.95
N ILE A 518 8.67 15.99 1.63
CA ILE A 518 9.50 14.83 1.30
C ILE A 518 10.38 14.50 2.51
N ARG A 519 10.27 13.28 3.05
CA ARG A 519 11.10 12.81 4.17
C ARG A 519 12.54 12.51 3.72
N PRO A 520 13.49 12.25 4.65
CA PRO A 520 14.85 11.85 4.30
C PRO A 520 14.91 10.66 3.34
N GLY A 521 15.87 10.70 2.43
CA GLY A 521 16.17 9.59 1.53
C GLY A 521 16.78 8.39 2.27
N GLN A 522 17.11 7.36 1.51
CA GLN A 522 17.74 6.15 2.02
C GLN A 522 19.04 5.86 1.28
N VAL A 523 20.09 5.55 2.04
CA VAL A 523 21.38 5.05 1.54
C VAL A 523 21.68 3.77 2.29
N ASN A 524 21.65 2.63 1.59
CA ASN A 524 21.92 1.33 2.17
C ASN A 524 22.94 0.59 1.30
N LEU A 525 24.15 0.40 1.81
CA LEU A 525 25.23 -0.28 1.14
C LEU A 525 25.54 -1.57 1.89
N ASN A 526 25.43 -2.71 1.19
CA ASN A 526 25.71 -4.02 1.74
C ASN A 526 26.88 -4.65 1.00
N LEU A 527 27.82 -5.19 1.75
CA LEU A 527 29.00 -5.85 1.22
C LEU A 527 29.08 -7.29 1.72
N SER A 528 29.57 -8.20 0.88
CA SER A 528 29.87 -9.58 1.25
C SER A 528 31.24 -9.96 0.69
N PHE A 529 32.17 -10.36 1.56
CA PHE A 529 33.41 -10.98 1.19
C PHE A 529 33.22 -12.48 1.25
N ILE A 530 33.47 -13.16 0.12
CA ILE A 530 33.33 -14.60 0.02
C ILE A 530 34.72 -15.16 -0.31
N LYS A 531 35.11 -16.23 0.40
CA LYS A 531 36.34 -16.95 0.21
C LYS A 531 36.03 -18.41 -0.06
N ASP A 532 36.44 -18.90 -1.23
CA ASP A 532 36.31 -20.29 -1.60
C ASP A 532 37.65 -21.03 -1.36
N ASN A 533 37.60 -22.14 -0.64
CA ASN A 533 38.74 -23.03 -0.44
C ASN A 533 38.40 -24.41 -0.98
N HIS A 534 38.98 -24.76 -2.12
CA HIS A 534 38.85 -26.10 -2.68
C HIS A 534 39.72 -27.09 -1.91
N LEU A 535 39.08 -28.02 -1.19
CA LEU A 535 39.75 -29.01 -0.32
C LEU A 535 40.04 -30.36 -1.01
N GLY A 536 39.67 -30.50 -2.29
CA GLY A 536 39.82 -31.72 -3.08
C GLY A 536 38.63 -31.93 -4.01
N GLU A 537 38.52 -33.11 -4.63
CA GLU A 537 37.44 -33.43 -5.56
C GLU A 537 36.05 -33.29 -4.88
N GLY A 538 35.22 -32.39 -5.40
CA GLY A 538 33.86 -32.16 -4.93
C GLY A 538 33.72 -31.45 -3.58
N LYS A 539 34.86 -31.09 -2.89
CA LYS A 539 34.79 -30.45 -1.57
C LYS A 539 35.22 -28.99 -1.62
N ASN A 540 34.34 -28.10 -1.18
CA ASN A 540 34.63 -26.68 -1.05
C ASN A 540 34.27 -26.17 0.34
N LEU A 541 35.18 -25.45 0.97
CA LEU A 541 34.93 -24.72 2.21
C LEU A 541 34.79 -23.23 1.88
N GLU A 542 33.56 -22.74 1.95
CA GLU A 542 33.22 -21.35 1.70
C GLU A 542 33.13 -20.60 3.03
N PHE A 543 33.89 -19.53 3.16
CA PHE A 543 33.79 -18.55 4.22
C PHE A 543 33.10 -17.30 3.70
N ARG A 544 32.14 -16.73 4.46
CA ARG A 544 31.44 -15.48 4.16
C ARG A 544 31.54 -14.51 5.32
N ALA A 545 31.82 -13.23 4.98
CA ALA A 545 31.67 -12.11 5.89
C ALA A 545 30.72 -11.10 5.25
N GLU A 546 29.52 -11.01 5.77
CA GLU A 546 28.46 -10.16 5.24
C GLU A 546 28.24 -8.95 6.16
N LEU A 547 28.26 -7.76 5.57
CA LEU A 547 28.15 -6.48 6.27
C LEU A 547 26.93 -5.75 5.71
N PHE A 548 25.82 -5.81 6.43
CA PHE A 548 24.60 -5.07 6.09
C PHE A 548 24.71 -3.65 6.64
N ASN A 549 24.28 -2.67 5.84
CA ASN A 549 24.48 -1.25 6.12
C ASN A 549 25.95 -0.95 6.49
N PHE A 550 26.86 -1.30 5.57
CA PHE A 550 28.32 -1.26 5.77
C PHE A 550 28.81 0.08 6.33
N LEU A 551 28.29 1.19 5.83
CA LEU A 551 28.65 2.51 6.29
C LEU A 551 28.08 2.89 7.66
N ASN A 552 27.19 2.06 8.23
CA ASN A 552 26.40 2.38 9.43
C ASN A 552 25.66 3.70 9.28
N HIS A 553 25.14 3.97 8.07
CA HIS A 553 24.42 5.19 7.76
C HIS A 553 23.05 5.17 8.45
N PRO A 554 22.68 6.21 9.23
CA PRO A 554 21.37 6.30 9.84
C PRO A 554 20.34 6.69 8.75
N ASN A 555 19.54 5.74 8.31
CA ASN A 555 18.43 6.01 7.40
C ASN A 555 17.21 6.42 8.23
N PHE A 556 16.94 7.71 8.29
CA PHE A 556 15.89 8.27 9.13
C PHE A 556 14.47 7.92 8.64
N GLY A 557 13.55 7.78 9.58
CA GLY A 557 12.13 7.56 9.35
C GLY A 557 11.40 8.83 8.88
N ALA A 558 10.08 8.82 9.00
CA ALA A 558 9.28 10.00 8.70
C ALA A 558 9.33 11.01 9.88
N PRO A 559 9.39 12.32 9.60
CA PRO A 559 9.22 13.34 10.63
C PRO A 559 7.77 13.38 11.14
N GLY A 560 7.58 13.85 12.36
CA GLY A 560 6.26 14.19 12.89
C GLY A 560 5.59 15.21 11.96
N ASN A 561 4.46 14.84 11.39
CA ASN A 561 3.77 15.57 10.32
C ASN A 561 2.50 16.29 10.78
N ASN A 562 2.11 16.12 12.04
CA ASN A 562 1.05 16.88 12.67
C ASN A 562 1.61 18.24 13.11
N VAL A 563 1.11 19.32 12.50
CA VAL A 563 1.68 20.65 12.75
C VAL A 563 1.08 21.29 14.00
N PHE A 564 -0.25 21.24 14.12
CA PHE A 564 -0.97 21.89 15.22
C PHE A 564 -1.72 20.89 16.07
N SER A 565 -1.56 20.98 17.38
CA SER A 565 -2.32 20.20 18.36
C SER A 565 -3.64 20.86 18.76
N HIS A 566 -3.75 22.20 18.64
CA HIS A 566 -4.93 22.99 19.02
C HIS A 566 -5.27 24.03 17.93
N ALA A 567 -6.53 24.49 17.97
CA ALA A 567 -7.06 25.45 17.00
C ALA A 567 -6.51 26.89 17.16
N ASP A 568 -5.88 27.19 18.28
CA ASP A 568 -5.20 28.45 18.55
C ASP A 568 -3.83 28.60 17.87
N GLY A 569 -3.41 27.53 17.15
CA GLY A 569 -2.10 27.51 16.50
C GLY A 569 -0.98 26.93 17.36
N THR A 570 -1.28 26.35 18.52
CA THR A 570 -0.29 25.64 19.34
C THR A 570 0.30 24.49 18.54
N LEU A 571 1.63 24.50 18.37
CA LEU A 571 2.36 23.46 17.65
C LEU A 571 2.28 22.10 18.37
N ASP A 572 2.27 21.03 17.58
CA ASP A 572 2.44 19.69 18.13
C ASP A 572 3.89 19.53 18.65
N PRO A 573 4.08 18.98 19.85
CA PRO A 573 5.43 18.80 20.44
C PRO A 573 6.39 17.96 19.59
N ASN A 574 5.85 17.14 18.67
CA ASN A 574 6.64 16.26 17.81
C ASN A 574 6.75 16.76 16.38
N VAL A 575 6.22 17.95 16.08
CA VAL A 575 6.28 18.51 14.72
C VAL A 575 7.72 18.59 14.22
N GLY A 576 7.98 17.99 13.07
CA GLY A 576 9.30 17.98 12.44
C GLY A 576 10.32 17.05 13.10
N ARG A 577 10.01 16.36 14.19
CA ARG A 577 10.94 15.45 14.88
C ARG A 577 10.95 14.07 14.24
N ILE A 578 12.13 13.49 14.08
CA ILE A 578 12.32 12.12 13.60
C ILE A 578 12.79 11.28 14.80
N THR A 579 11.99 10.29 15.19
CA THR A 579 12.25 9.44 16.35
C THR A 579 12.59 7.99 16.00
N THR A 580 12.59 7.65 14.71
CA THR A 580 12.80 6.28 14.23
C THR A 580 13.74 6.28 13.04
N THR A 581 14.34 5.12 12.78
CA THR A 581 15.05 4.84 11.52
C THR A 581 14.22 3.92 10.63
N SER A 582 14.41 4.01 9.32
CA SER A 582 13.73 3.19 8.31
C SER A 582 14.49 1.87 8.00
N THR A 583 15.74 1.78 8.44
CA THR A 583 16.57 0.57 8.32
C THR A 583 17.27 0.29 9.65
N THR A 584 17.74 -0.94 9.82
CA THR A 584 18.55 -1.33 10.97
C THR A 584 19.95 -0.68 10.92
N MET A 585 20.59 -0.60 12.07
CA MET A 585 22.02 -0.29 12.16
C MET A 585 22.85 -1.37 11.44
N ARG A 586 24.15 -1.13 11.27
CA ARG A 586 25.06 -2.11 10.69
C ARG A 586 24.99 -3.44 11.42
N GLN A 587 24.84 -4.51 10.63
CA GLN A 587 24.90 -5.89 11.09
C GLN A 587 26.04 -6.61 10.39
N ILE A 588 26.74 -7.47 11.11
CA ILE A 588 27.83 -8.29 10.58
C ILE A 588 27.46 -9.74 10.82
N GLN A 589 27.46 -10.53 9.75
CA GLN A 589 27.21 -11.96 9.79
C GLN A 589 28.43 -12.71 9.24
N LEU A 590 28.88 -13.68 9.99
CA LEU A 590 29.95 -14.60 9.55
C LEU A 590 29.35 -15.97 9.29
N GLY A 591 29.69 -16.57 8.15
CA GLY A 591 29.21 -17.89 7.74
C GLY A 591 30.35 -18.77 7.30
N LEU A 592 30.27 -20.06 7.63
CA LEU A 592 31.15 -21.11 7.14
C LEU A 592 30.30 -22.23 6.58
N LYS A 593 30.53 -22.60 5.30
CA LYS A 593 29.76 -23.62 4.61
C LYS A 593 30.69 -24.66 3.99
N LEU A 594 30.49 -25.88 4.36
CA LEU A 594 31.16 -27.02 3.70
C LEU A 594 30.22 -27.60 2.64
N ILE A 595 30.73 -27.68 1.41
CA ILE A 595 30.04 -28.28 0.26
C ILE A 595 30.81 -29.55 -0.09
N PHE A 596 30.12 -30.68 -0.20
CA PHE A 596 30.71 -32.00 -0.49
C PHE A 596 29.77 -32.81 -1.37
#